data_61e7282405841d7723d0787cbe68599d
#
_entry.id   61e7282405841d7723d0787cbe68599d
#
_cell.length_a   1.000
_cell.length_b   1.000
_cell.length_c   1.000
_cell.angle_alpha   90.00
_cell.angle_beta   90.00
_cell.angle_gamma   90.00
#
_symmetry.space_group_name_H-M   'P 1'
#
loop_
_entity.id
_entity.type
_entity.pdbx_description
1 polymer ?
#
loop_
_entity_poly.entity_id
_entity_poly.type
_entity_poly.pdbx_seq_one_letter_code
_entity_poly.pdbx_strand_id
1 'polypeptide(L)'
;MDEEFEQYLAKFYKGYKGMQLFNSISESYAKSFGLSYVNFIILYSIFTTENCTQTIICKNLSLPKQTVNIAITYFYKKGYIKLIENPENRREKTIHFTEEGKKYAENIILKFQECEYKTIKVIGLENIETFIKILNSYAEIWQNEITKIINK
;
A
#
# COMPACT_ATOMS: atom_id res chain seq x y z
N MET A 1 -4.26 -28.69 22.41
CA MET A 1 -3.22 -27.79 21.89
C MET A 1 -2.31 -27.46 23.03
N ASP A 2 -1.03 -27.29 22.78
CA ASP A 2 0.00 -27.02 23.76
C ASP A 2 -0.20 -25.60 24.37
N GLU A 3 0.04 -25.43 25.66
CA GLU A 3 -0.08 -24.15 26.36
C GLU A 3 0.83 -23.08 25.76
N GLU A 4 2.00 -23.49 25.27
CA GLU A 4 2.92 -22.64 24.51
C GLU A 4 2.29 -22.09 23.22
N PHE A 5 1.62 -22.94 22.44
CA PHE A 5 0.92 -22.57 21.23
C PHE A 5 -0.16 -21.49 21.48
N GLU A 6 -0.98 -21.66 22.51
CA GLU A 6 -2.00 -20.70 22.91
C GLU A 6 -1.39 -19.35 23.32
N GLN A 7 -0.28 -19.37 24.05
CA GLN A 7 0.43 -18.18 24.47
C GLN A 7 0.99 -17.37 23.27
N TYR A 8 1.62 -18.05 22.30
CA TYR A 8 2.15 -17.40 21.09
C TYR A 8 1.05 -16.77 20.25
N LEU A 9 -0.05 -17.50 20.03
CA LEU A 9 -1.19 -16.97 19.28
C LEU A 9 -1.82 -15.77 19.99
N ALA A 10 -2.00 -15.80 21.30
CA ALA A 10 -2.56 -14.67 22.05
C ALA A 10 -1.71 -13.39 21.93
N LYS A 11 -0.38 -13.52 21.93
CA LYS A 11 0.53 -12.39 21.67
C LYS A 11 0.42 -11.87 20.24
N PHE A 12 0.38 -12.78 19.28
CA PHE A 12 0.25 -12.43 17.87
C PHE A 12 -1.06 -11.69 17.56
N TYR A 13 -2.19 -12.16 18.12
CA TYR A 13 -3.48 -11.49 17.94
C TYR A 13 -3.53 -10.06 18.48
N LYS A 14 -2.76 -9.75 19.55
CA LYS A 14 -2.62 -8.36 20.02
C LYS A 14 -1.91 -7.48 18.97
N GLY A 15 -0.84 -7.99 18.35
CA GLY A 15 -0.14 -7.30 17.27
C GLY A 15 -1.04 -7.11 16.03
N TYR A 16 -1.81 -8.16 15.67
CA TYR A 16 -2.75 -8.10 14.56
C TYR A 16 -3.83 -7.02 14.73
N LYS A 17 -4.35 -6.83 15.95
CA LYS A 17 -5.26 -5.70 16.25
C LYS A 17 -4.62 -4.34 15.98
N GLY A 18 -3.34 -4.17 16.27
CA GLY A 18 -2.58 -2.96 15.94
C GLY A 18 -2.49 -2.71 14.44
N MET A 19 -2.27 -3.75 13.64
CA MET A 19 -2.28 -3.65 12.17
C MET A 19 -3.66 -3.26 11.64
N GLN A 20 -4.75 -3.81 12.19
CA GLN A 20 -6.11 -3.44 11.82
C GLN A 20 -6.41 -1.97 12.15
N LEU A 21 -5.96 -1.48 13.32
CA LEU A 21 -6.09 -0.08 13.67
C LEU A 21 -5.35 0.83 12.69
N PHE A 22 -4.12 0.48 12.31
CA PHE A 22 -3.35 1.21 11.30
C PHE A 22 -4.13 1.34 9.97
N ASN A 23 -4.68 0.23 9.48
CA ASN A 23 -5.48 0.23 8.26
C ASN A 23 -6.74 1.10 8.39
N SER A 24 -7.44 1.05 9.54
CA SER A 24 -8.67 1.82 9.76
C SER A 24 -8.41 3.33 9.83
N ILE A 25 -7.25 3.75 10.36
CA ILE A 25 -6.82 5.16 10.36
C ILE A 25 -6.61 5.64 8.93
N SER A 26 -5.88 4.88 8.12
CA SER A 26 -5.63 5.21 6.72
C SER A 26 -6.92 5.22 5.89
N GLU A 27 -7.84 4.29 6.15
CA GLU A 27 -9.17 4.26 5.52
C GLU A 27 -10.00 5.50 5.89
N SER A 28 -10.01 5.89 7.17
CA SER A 28 -10.73 7.08 7.65
C SER A 28 -10.16 8.35 7.02
N TYR A 29 -8.83 8.43 6.88
CA TYR A 29 -8.18 9.51 6.16
C TYR A 29 -8.60 9.56 4.69
N ALA A 30 -8.56 8.44 3.97
CA ALA A 30 -8.99 8.36 2.58
C ALA A 30 -10.45 8.82 2.40
N LYS A 31 -11.35 8.38 3.28
CA LYS A 31 -12.77 8.76 3.28
C LYS A 31 -12.98 10.26 3.45
N SER A 32 -12.15 10.96 4.21
CA SER A 32 -12.25 12.43 4.38
C SER A 32 -12.00 13.20 3.07
N PHE A 33 -11.39 12.58 2.08
CA PHE A 33 -11.20 13.10 0.72
C PHE A 33 -12.13 12.45 -0.32
N GLY A 34 -13.14 11.69 0.12
CA GLY A 34 -14.06 10.99 -0.79
C GLY A 34 -13.46 9.81 -1.54
N LEU A 35 -12.34 9.26 -1.06
CA LEU A 35 -11.67 8.11 -1.65
C LEU A 35 -12.00 6.83 -0.88
N SER A 36 -12.09 5.70 -1.60
CA SER A 36 -11.93 4.39 -0.97
C SER A 36 -10.46 4.20 -0.56
N TYR A 37 -10.23 3.34 0.43
CA TYR A 37 -8.87 2.97 0.85
C TYR A 37 -8.02 2.46 -0.34
N VAL A 38 -8.61 1.63 -1.20
CA VAL A 38 -7.92 1.08 -2.38
C VAL A 38 -7.53 2.20 -3.36
N ASN A 39 -8.42 3.15 -3.63
CA ASN A 39 -8.08 4.29 -4.49
C ASN A 39 -6.98 5.15 -3.86
N PHE A 40 -7.00 5.35 -2.55
CA PHE A 40 -5.98 6.11 -1.83
C PHE A 40 -4.59 5.46 -1.94
N ILE A 41 -4.45 4.16 -1.65
CA ILE A 41 -3.14 3.48 -1.71
C ILE A 41 -2.61 3.39 -3.16
N ILE A 42 -3.51 3.30 -4.16
CA ILE A 42 -3.11 3.35 -5.56
C ILE A 42 -2.66 4.76 -5.95
N LEU A 43 -3.38 5.82 -5.53
CA LEU A 43 -2.95 7.21 -5.73
C LEU A 43 -1.58 7.47 -5.09
N TYR A 44 -1.39 6.98 -3.86
CA TYR A 44 -0.11 7.06 -3.14
C TYR A 44 1.00 6.35 -3.92
N SER A 45 0.75 5.14 -4.42
CA SER A 45 1.72 4.38 -5.21
C SER A 45 2.10 5.11 -6.52
N ILE A 46 1.13 5.72 -7.22
CA ILE A 46 1.41 6.53 -8.42
C ILE A 46 2.28 7.75 -8.05
N PHE A 47 2.01 8.36 -6.89
CA PHE A 47 2.71 9.57 -6.45
C PHE A 47 4.16 9.31 -6.06
N THR A 48 4.45 8.15 -5.48
CA THR A 48 5.76 7.81 -4.91
C THR A 48 6.63 6.94 -5.83
N THR A 49 6.10 6.45 -6.95
CA THR A 49 6.81 5.52 -7.83
C THR A 49 7.12 6.18 -9.17
N GLU A 50 8.40 6.31 -9.49
CA GLU A 50 8.83 6.74 -10.82
C GLU A 50 8.45 5.72 -11.90
N ASN A 51 8.07 6.21 -13.08
CA ASN A 51 7.64 5.38 -14.21
C ASN A 51 6.59 4.32 -13.82
N CYS A 52 5.67 4.72 -12.94
CA CYS A 52 4.64 3.85 -12.39
C CYS A 52 3.80 3.20 -13.49
N THR A 53 3.59 1.90 -13.41
CA THR A 53 2.71 1.13 -14.29
C THR A 53 1.68 0.34 -13.47
N GLN A 54 0.61 -0.15 -14.12
CA GLN A 54 -0.35 -1.02 -13.44
C GLN A 54 0.30 -2.30 -12.89
N THR A 55 1.29 -2.84 -13.60
CA THR A 55 2.04 -4.03 -13.18
C THR A 55 2.81 -3.77 -11.89
N ILE A 56 3.49 -2.63 -11.80
CA ILE A 56 4.22 -2.22 -10.60
C ILE A 56 3.26 -2.06 -9.41
N ILE A 57 2.11 -1.40 -9.62
CA ILE A 57 1.10 -1.23 -8.57
C ILE A 57 0.57 -2.60 -8.09
N CYS A 58 0.23 -3.51 -9.00
CA CYS A 58 -0.23 -4.86 -8.65
C CYS A 58 0.81 -5.59 -7.78
N LYS A 59 2.08 -5.51 -8.16
CA LYS A 59 3.17 -6.16 -7.44
C LYS A 59 3.40 -5.54 -6.05
N ASN A 60 3.52 -4.21 -6.01
CA ASN A 60 3.87 -3.50 -4.76
C ASN A 60 2.75 -3.57 -3.71
N LEU A 61 1.48 -3.53 -4.15
CA LEU A 61 0.33 -3.54 -3.27
C LEU A 61 -0.32 -4.92 -3.14
N SER A 62 0.20 -5.95 -3.82
CA SER A 62 -0.39 -7.31 -3.86
C SER A 62 -1.88 -7.29 -4.24
N LEU A 63 -2.25 -6.38 -5.17
CA LEU A 63 -3.64 -6.22 -5.61
C LEU A 63 -3.90 -6.95 -6.94
N PRO A 64 -5.11 -7.53 -7.11
CA PRO A 64 -5.54 -8.09 -8.39
C PRO A 64 -5.54 -7.03 -9.49
N LYS A 65 -5.15 -7.42 -10.71
CA LYS A 65 -5.12 -6.53 -11.89
C LYS A 65 -6.45 -5.82 -12.14
N GLN A 66 -7.56 -6.49 -11.94
CA GLN A 66 -8.89 -5.91 -12.10
C GLN A 66 -9.13 -4.75 -11.13
N THR A 67 -8.75 -4.91 -9.86
CA THR A 67 -8.88 -3.86 -8.83
C THR A 67 -8.06 -2.62 -9.19
N VAL A 68 -6.81 -2.83 -9.60
CA VAL A 68 -5.93 -1.73 -10.04
C VAL A 68 -6.51 -1.05 -11.28
N ASN A 69 -6.98 -1.81 -12.28
CA ASN A 69 -7.57 -1.24 -13.49
C ASN A 69 -8.80 -0.38 -13.21
N ILE A 70 -9.66 -0.78 -12.27
CA ILE A 70 -10.84 0.01 -11.86
C ILE A 70 -10.40 1.37 -11.30
N ALA A 71 -9.42 1.40 -10.40
CA ALA A 71 -8.90 2.62 -9.81
C ALA A 71 -8.21 3.53 -10.85
N ILE A 72 -7.39 2.95 -11.72
CA ILE A 72 -6.75 3.70 -12.83
C ILE A 72 -7.80 4.30 -13.75
N THR A 73 -8.84 3.54 -14.11
CA THR A 73 -9.95 4.03 -14.92
C THR A 73 -10.69 5.17 -14.23
N TYR A 74 -10.89 5.09 -12.91
CA TYR A 74 -11.49 6.16 -12.12
C TYR A 74 -10.67 7.46 -12.22
N PHE A 75 -9.37 7.41 -11.95
CA PHE A 75 -8.50 8.59 -12.01
C PHE A 75 -8.35 9.14 -13.43
N TYR A 76 -8.30 8.27 -14.43
CA TYR A 76 -8.26 8.66 -15.84
C TYR A 76 -9.54 9.40 -16.27
N LYS A 77 -10.72 8.87 -15.92
CA LYS A 77 -12.02 9.52 -16.20
C LYS A 77 -12.20 10.86 -15.49
N LYS A 78 -11.56 11.02 -14.31
CA LYS A 78 -11.52 12.30 -13.59
C LYS A 78 -10.53 13.30 -14.18
N GLY A 79 -9.75 12.91 -15.18
CA GLY A 79 -8.73 13.77 -15.78
C GLY A 79 -7.49 13.98 -14.89
N TYR A 80 -7.33 13.19 -13.83
CA TYR A 80 -6.19 13.32 -12.91
C TYR A 80 -4.91 12.65 -13.41
N ILE A 81 -5.04 11.65 -14.27
CA ILE A 81 -3.90 10.95 -14.85
C ILE A 81 -4.04 10.81 -16.37
N LYS A 82 -2.90 10.65 -17.01
CA LYS A 82 -2.76 10.25 -18.42
C LYS A 82 -1.91 8.99 -18.50
N LEU A 83 -2.17 8.17 -19.52
CA LEU A 83 -1.46 6.94 -19.82
C LEU A 83 -0.58 7.19 -21.04
N ILE A 84 0.74 7.00 -20.90
CA ILE A 84 1.71 7.18 -21.97
C ILE A 84 2.25 5.81 -22.36
N GLU A 85 2.28 5.51 -23.65
CA GLU A 85 2.86 4.27 -24.14
C GLU A 85 4.35 4.24 -23.90
N ASN A 86 4.86 3.11 -23.40
CA ASN A 86 6.28 2.88 -23.28
C ASN A 86 6.81 2.51 -24.68
N PRO A 87 7.75 3.29 -25.26
CA PRO A 87 8.30 3.00 -26.60
C PRO A 87 8.96 1.60 -26.68
N GLU A 88 9.52 1.14 -25.59
CA GLU A 88 10.21 -0.17 -25.50
C GLU A 88 9.24 -1.34 -25.27
N ASN A 89 8.06 -1.06 -24.67
CA ASN A 89 7.03 -2.05 -24.41
C ASN A 89 5.63 -1.47 -24.57
N ARG A 90 5.10 -1.47 -25.80
CA ARG A 90 3.77 -0.91 -26.14
C ARG A 90 2.60 -1.56 -25.40
N ARG A 91 2.81 -2.74 -24.79
CA ARG A 91 1.77 -3.42 -23.98
C ARG A 91 1.64 -2.83 -22.60
N GLU A 92 2.63 -2.08 -22.14
CA GLU A 92 2.66 -1.46 -20.82
C GLU A 92 2.67 0.06 -20.95
N LYS A 93 1.71 0.70 -20.28
CA LYS A 93 1.60 2.16 -20.25
C LYS A 93 2.09 2.68 -18.92
N THR A 94 2.89 3.74 -18.96
CA THR A 94 3.25 4.49 -17.76
C THR A 94 2.13 5.46 -17.38
N ILE A 95 1.96 5.64 -16.09
CA ILE A 95 0.91 6.47 -15.49
C ILE A 95 1.54 7.79 -15.06
N HIS A 96 1.02 8.90 -15.55
CA HIS A 96 1.50 10.23 -15.23
C HIS A 96 0.35 11.11 -14.75
N PHE A 97 0.61 11.98 -13.79
CA PHE A 97 -0.37 13.00 -13.41
C PHE A 97 -0.55 14.05 -14.51
N THR A 98 -1.76 14.56 -14.64
CA THR A 98 -2.02 15.87 -15.25
C THR A 98 -1.67 16.97 -14.25
N GLU A 99 -1.66 18.24 -14.68
CA GLU A 99 -1.47 19.37 -13.75
C GLU A 99 -2.53 19.42 -12.65
N GLU A 100 -3.78 19.14 -13.01
CA GLU A 100 -4.88 19.06 -12.05
C GLU A 100 -4.73 17.87 -11.12
N GLY A 101 -4.38 16.69 -11.68
CA GLY A 101 -4.17 15.48 -10.90
C GLY A 101 -2.99 15.58 -9.95
N LYS A 102 -1.93 16.28 -10.34
CA LYS A 102 -0.79 16.54 -9.46
C LYS A 102 -1.21 17.37 -8.24
N LYS A 103 -1.89 18.49 -8.46
CA LYS A 103 -2.43 19.32 -7.36
C LYS A 103 -3.37 18.55 -6.45
N TYR A 104 -4.25 17.72 -7.04
CA TYR A 104 -5.15 16.85 -6.29
C TYR A 104 -4.38 15.85 -5.42
N ALA A 105 -3.41 15.14 -5.99
CA ALA A 105 -2.59 14.17 -5.28
C ALA A 105 -1.75 14.82 -4.18
N GLU A 106 -1.09 15.95 -4.47
CA GLU A 106 -0.28 16.70 -3.50
C GLU A 106 -1.11 17.12 -2.28
N ASN A 107 -2.33 17.64 -2.49
CA ASN A 107 -3.20 18.04 -1.40
C ASN A 107 -3.56 16.89 -0.44
N ILE A 108 -3.58 15.66 -0.95
CA ILE A 108 -3.90 14.46 -0.15
C ILE A 108 -2.63 13.84 0.41
N ILE A 109 -1.66 13.56 -0.46
CA ILE A 109 -0.52 12.71 -0.11
C ILE A 109 0.47 13.46 0.80
N LEU A 110 0.77 14.73 0.53
CA LEU A 110 1.75 15.48 1.34
C LEU A 110 1.29 15.65 2.79
N LYS A 111 -0.01 15.86 3.03
CA LYS A 111 -0.57 15.94 4.39
C LYS A 111 -0.48 14.60 5.12
N PHE A 112 -0.72 13.51 4.40
CA PHE A 112 -0.58 12.18 4.96
C PHE A 112 0.88 11.89 5.33
N GLN A 113 1.80 12.17 4.42
CA GLN A 113 3.24 12.01 4.63
C GLN A 113 3.76 12.89 5.78
N GLU A 114 3.21 14.08 5.98
CA GLU A 114 3.55 14.91 7.15
C GLU A 114 3.16 14.23 8.47
N CYS A 115 1.99 13.59 8.51
CA CYS A 115 1.56 12.82 9.68
C CYS A 115 2.44 11.57 9.89
N GLU A 116 2.77 10.84 8.82
CA GLU A 116 3.70 9.72 8.87
C GLU A 116 5.07 10.16 9.40
N TYR A 117 5.63 11.24 8.85
CA TYR A 117 6.90 11.79 9.30
C TYR A 117 6.92 12.13 10.80
N LYS A 118 5.87 12.84 11.28
CA LYS A 118 5.75 13.16 12.71
C LYS A 118 5.68 11.90 13.58
N THR A 119 4.95 10.90 13.13
CA THR A 119 4.83 9.61 13.83
C THR A 119 6.16 8.87 13.88
N ILE A 120 6.85 8.75 12.74
CA ILE A 120 8.17 8.13 12.65
C ILE A 120 9.18 8.85 13.56
N LYS A 121 9.14 10.18 13.60
CA LYS A 121 10.02 10.99 14.44
C LYS A 121 9.81 10.73 15.94
N VAL A 122 8.57 10.51 16.36
CA VAL A 122 8.25 10.19 17.77
C VAL A 122 8.67 8.77 18.13
N ILE A 123 8.44 7.80 17.24
CA ILE A 123 8.82 6.39 17.45
C ILE A 123 10.35 6.22 17.41
N GLY A 124 11.03 7.00 16.58
CA GLY A 124 12.45 6.91 16.31
C GLY A 124 12.78 5.97 15.15
N LEU A 125 13.74 6.39 14.34
CA LEU A 125 14.09 5.69 13.09
C LEU A 125 14.57 4.25 13.35
N GLU A 126 15.38 4.04 14.37
CA GLU A 126 15.90 2.72 14.76
C GLU A 126 14.79 1.72 15.09
N ASN A 127 13.74 2.18 15.79
CA ASN A 127 12.58 1.34 16.08
C ASN A 127 11.78 1.01 14.83
N ILE A 128 11.66 1.95 13.89
CA ILE A 128 11.01 1.72 12.58
C ILE A 128 11.82 0.71 11.76
N GLU A 129 13.14 0.83 11.69
CA GLU A 129 14.00 -0.12 10.98
C GLU A 129 13.89 -1.54 11.58
N THR A 130 13.86 -1.63 12.90
CA THR A 130 13.66 -2.91 13.61
C THR A 130 12.29 -3.50 13.29
N PHE A 131 11.24 -2.70 13.32
CA PHE A 131 9.88 -3.12 12.96
C PHE A 131 9.80 -3.64 11.51
N ILE A 132 10.37 -2.92 10.55
CA ILE A 132 10.40 -3.33 9.13
C ILE A 132 11.14 -4.67 8.99
N LYS A 133 12.29 -4.82 9.63
CA LYS A 133 13.07 -6.07 9.58
C LYS A 133 12.28 -7.26 10.13
N ILE A 134 11.64 -7.09 11.28
CA ILE A 134 10.81 -8.16 11.88
C ILE A 134 9.61 -8.49 10.99
N LEU A 135 8.92 -7.48 10.46
CA LEU A 135 7.75 -7.67 9.59
C LEU A 135 8.10 -8.44 8.31
N ASN A 136 9.21 -8.08 7.65
CA ASN A 136 9.67 -8.77 6.45
C ASN A 136 10.06 -10.23 6.74
N SER A 137 10.81 -10.47 7.82
CA SER A 137 11.19 -11.83 8.23
C SER A 137 9.95 -12.68 8.57
N TYR A 138 8.97 -12.09 9.27
CA TYR A 138 7.70 -12.76 9.57
C TYR A 138 6.95 -13.15 8.29
N ALA A 139 6.81 -12.22 7.34
CA ALA A 139 6.10 -12.46 6.10
C ALA A 139 6.76 -13.58 5.27
N GLU A 140 8.09 -13.59 5.17
CA GLU A 140 8.85 -14.61 4.45
C GLU A 140 8.68 -16.00 5.09
N ILE A 141 8.87 -16.11 6.41
CA ILE A 141 8.73 -17.38 7.13
C ILE A 141 7.30 -17.90 6.98
N TRP A 142 6.31 -17.03 7.20
CA TRP A 142 4.91 -17.41 7.10
C TRP A 142 4.51 -17.85 5.68
N GLN A 143 4.99 -17.15 4.66
CA GLN A 143 4.77 -17.55 3.27
C GLN A 143 5.32 -18.96 3.00
N ASN A 144 6.51 -19.26 3.49
CA ASN A 144 7.11 -20.58 3.35
C ASN A 144 6.28 -21.68 4.03
N GLU A 145 5.77 -21.46 5.24
CA GLU A 145 4.92 -22.41 5.95
C GLU A 145 3.57 -22.62 5.26
N ILE A 146 2.91 -21.55 4.81
CA ILE A 146 1.65 -21.64 4.04
C ILE A 146 1.87 -22.40 2.72
N THR A 147 2.97 -22.12 2.02
CA THR A 147 3.29 -22.79 0.74
C THR A 147 3.42 -24.30 0.90
N LYS A 148 4.00 -24.80 2.01
CA LYS A 148 4.06 -26.23 2.32
C LYS A 148 2.68 -26.89 2.47
N ILE A 149 1.67 -26.11 2.87
CA ILE A 149 0.28 -26.61 3.03
C ILE A 149 -0.43 -26.65 1.67
N ILE A 150 -0.27 -25.56 0.87
CA ILE A 150 -0.97 -25.42 -0.42
C ILE A 150 -0.44 -26.42 -1.47
N ASN A 151 0.86 -26.80 -1.41
CA ASN A 151 1.49 -27.69 -2.37
C ASN A 151 1.41 -29.20 -1.97
N LYS A 152 0.66 -29.53 -0.93
CA LYS A 152 0.29 -30.91 -0.56
C LYS A 152 -1.04 -31.31 -1.21
#